data_4d313620a2e337a3281c32776b9bc3f0
#
_entry.id   4d313620a2e337a3281c32776b9bc3f0
#
_cell.length_a   1.000
_cell.length_b   1.000
_cell.length_c   1.000
_cell.angle_alpha   90.00
_cell.angle_beta   90.00
_cell.angle_gamma   90.00
#
_symmetry.space_group_name_H-M   'P 1'
#
loop_
_entity.id
_entity.type
_entity.pdbx_description
1 polymer ?
#
loop_
_entity_poly.entity_id
_entity_poly.type
_entity_poly.pdbx_seq_one_letter_code
_entity_poly.pdbx_strand_id
1 'polypeptide(L)'
;MSRISEILSLFHEFFLLGRGEFAVTLISEADEKIRSRWRRADNLAYDKRDRLGDVVVKNGEVSAVLARTWAAMASLKGDNDNEEHLELARDLIHFNIVKHSSSATPQRPASSTAPQAPRSLVRTPFDNLLLSVSTQLTLEIPSPLDLFLTAAEVQTYSTINSYLLSIRRAHIRLSDLWKVTSLRRHHPAPPAPPYGSTAAGHVIVHKLRARARDRGMRIRSVWATSSAALFLLGETEAYLHGEILNGAWNSFQQWLTGFPSRPASAVSAQAREDLWAAAGTLPTSTTKSNIQSNHDPQTLSDAHKRYLDSLTQDLLLTKDSFTEPLYHLLQQIDHLVALVHRIHSIWQSLDLEADDGVVDAFSDFHKEEKDVEEQLAVITGRVKGAIELLIQSLQDIDQEKDDRYDVALDAMFDETAYIPQKMSRVDRLLMKLDFGGWFDANKGDEDNNDHENNDEELDN
;
A
#
# COMPACT_ATOMS: atom_id res chain seq x y z
N MET A 1 4.33 13.30 30.10
CA MET A 1 5.01 12.31 29.25
C MET A 1 4.07 11.18 28.82
N SER A 2 3.29 10.50 29.70
CA SER A 2 2.42 9.37 29.30
C SER A 2 1.44 9.72 28.17
N ARG A 3 0.75 10.85 28.24
CA ARG A 3 -0.22 11.26 27.20
C ARG A 3 0.42 11.56 25.85
N ILE A 4 1.64 12.09 25.80
CA ILE A 4 2.37 12.31 24.54
C ILE A 4 2.73 10.97 23.92
N SER A 5 3.23 10.04 24.73
CA SER A 5 3.54 8.69 24.27
C SER A 5 2.28 7.96 23.76
N GLU A 6 1.13 8.14 24.39
CA GLU A 6 -0.15 7.58 23.92
C GLU A 6 -0.55 8.13 22.55
N ILE A 7 -0.48 9.45 22.33
CA ILE A 7 -0.80 10.04 21.02
C ILE A 7 0.21 9.61 19.94
N LEU A 8 1.50 9.57 20.28
CA LEU A 8 2.52 9.07 19.35
C LEU A 8 2.29 7.59 18.98
N SER A 9 1.84 6.78 19.95
CA SER A 9 1.42 5.39 19.69
C SER A 9 0.22 5.32 18.76
N LEU A 10 -0.77 6.24 18.89
CA LEU A 10 -1.89 6.31 17.96
C LEU A 10 -1.43 6.61 16.51
N PHE A 11 -0.47 7.53 16.35
CA PHE A 11 0.08 7.77 15.02
C PHE A 11 0.77 6.53 14.45
N HIS A 12 1.57 5.85 15.25
CA HIS A 12 2.22 4.62 14.80
C HIS A 12 1.21 3.52 14.45
N GLU A 13 0.23 3.27 15.31
CA GLU A 13 -0.73 2.18 15.11
C GLU A 13 -1.68 2.41 13.94
N PHE A 14 -2.21 3.64 13.79
CA PHE A 14 -3.29 3.91 12.84
C PHE A 14 -2.81 4.63 11.57
N PHE A 15 -1.85 5.55 11.68
CA PHE A 15 -1.37 6.31 10.51
C PHE A 15 -0.20 5.62 9.81
N LEU A 16 0.70 5.00 10.56
CA LEU A 16 1.81 4.23 9.98
C LEU A 16 1.49 2.75 9.79
N LEU A 17 0.21 2.38 9.89
CA LEU A 17 -0.31 1.03 9.71
C LEU A 17 0.29 -0.03 10.66
N GLY A 18 0.79 0.37 11.82
CA GLY A 18 1.26 -0.56 12.85
C GLY A 18 0.17 -1.55 13.29
N ARG A 19 -1.10 -1.13 13.24
CA ARG A 19 -2.27 -1.99 13.42
C ARG A 19 -2.85 -2.41 12.06
N GLY A 20 -2.29 -3.45 11.48
CA GLY A 20 -2.66 -3.95 10.15
C GLY A 20 -4.14 -4.31 10.00
N GLU A 21 -4.79 -4.76 11.06
CA GLU A 21 -6.23 -5.07 11.10
C GLU A 21 -7.09 -3.85 10.77
N PHE A 22 -6.74 -2.67 11.30
CA PHE A 22 -7.43 -1.42 11.00
C PHE A 22 -7.31 -1.08 9.50
N ALA A 23 -6.12 -1.17 8.95
CA ALA A 23 -5.87 -0.89 7.55
C ALA A 23 -6.67 -1.82 6.62
N VAL A 24 -6.66 -3.13 6.91
CA VAL A 24 -7.39 -4.14 6.11
C VAL A 24 -8.89 -3.93 6.20
N THR A 25 -9.43 -3.68 7.39
CA THR A 25 -10.86 -3.43 7.57
C THR A 25 -11.29 -2.12 6.91
N LEU A 26 -10.50 -1.05 7.02
CA LEU A 26 -10.79 0.24 6.37
C LEU A 26 -10.81 0.09 4.84
N ILE A 27 -9.86 -0.61 4.25
CA ILE A 27 -9.81 -0.90 2.82
C ILE A 27 -11.01 -1.73 2.39
N SER A 28 -11.35 -2.78 3.15
CA SER A 28 -12.48 -3.66 2.85
C SER A 28 -13.82 -2.91 2.86
N GLU A 29 -14.06 -2.07 3.87
CA GLU A 29 -15.28 -1.26 3.98
C GLU A 29 -15.35 -0.18 2.89
N ALA A 30 -14.21 0.44 2.53
CA ALA A 30 -14.12 1.38 1.43
C ALA A 30 -14.44 0.71 0.08
N ASP A 31 -13.85 -0.45 -0.21
CA ASP A 31 -14.09 -1.19 -1.44
C ASP A 31 -15.53 -1.72 -1.52
N GLU A 32 -16.12 -2.20 -0.41
CA GLU A 32 -17.53 -2.60 -0.39
C GLU A 32 -18.46 -1.40 -0.65
N LYS A 33 -18.11 -0.22 -0.13
CA LYS A 33 -18.86 1.01 -0.40
C LYS A 33 -18.84 1.39 -1.88
N ILE A 34 -17.67 1.33 -2.51
CA ILE A 34 -17.51 1.54 -3.95
C ILE A 34 -18.34 0.49 -4.70
N ARG A 35 -18.17 -0.79 -4.38
CA ARG A 35 -18.87 -1.91 -5.02
C ARG A 35 -20.39 -1.80 -4.88
N SER A 36 -20.90 -1.39 -3.73
CA SER A 36 -22.35 -1.21 -3.51
C SER A 36 -22.95 -0.07 -4.36
N ARG A 37 -22.17 0.97 -4.66
CA ARG A 37 -22.56 2.03 -5.58
C ARG A 37 -22.61 1.56 -7.03
N TRP A 38 -21.65 0.78 -7.46
CA TRP A 38 -21.61 0.19 -8.78
C TRP A 38 -22.80 -0.71 -9.07
N ARG A 39 -23.25 -1.47 -8.07
CA ARG A 39 -24.47 -2.29 -8.18
C ARG A 39 -25.76 -1.48 -8.30
N ARG A 40 -25.75 -0.22 -7.86
CA ARG A 40 -26.92 0.68 -7.90
C ARG A 40 -26.94 1.58 -9.14
N ALA A 41 -25.79 2.04 -9.57
CA ALA A 41 -25.65 2.75 -10.83
C ALA A 41 -25.53 1.68 -11.90
N ASP A 42 -26.54 1.54 -12.75
CA ASP A 42 -26.51 0.61 -13.89
C ASP A 42 -25.11 0.57 -14.49
N ASN A 43 -24.64 -0.65 -14.80
CA ASN A 43 -23.29 -0.98 -15.25
C ASN A 43 -22.76 -0.16 -16.45
N LEU A 44 -23.57 0.70 -17.03
CA LEU A 44 -23.30 1.62 -18.15
C LEU A 44 -22.28 2.75 -17.81
N ALA A 45 -22.07 3.07 -16.54
CA ALA A 45 -21.15 4.14 -16.15
C ALA A 45 -19.68 3.74 -16.28
N TYR A 46 -19.37 2.43 -16.26
CA TYR A 46 -18.01 1.90 -16.42
C TYR A 46 -17.52 1.95 -17.87
N ASP A 47 -18.42 2.02 -18.84
CA ASP A 47 -18.18 1.68 -20.23
C ASP A 47 -17.61 2.81 -21.09
N LYS A 48 -17.61 4.05 -20.64
CA LYS A 48 -17.35 5.18 -21.55
C LYS A 48 -16.20 6.10 -21.18
N ARG A 49 -15.55 5.94 -20.04
CA ARG A 49 -14.43 6.81 -19.65
C ARG A 49 -13.38 6.02 -18.87
N ASP A 50 -12.12 6.13 -19.27
CA ASP A 50 -10.92 5.58 -18.62
C ASP A 50 -10.71 6.08 -17.16
N ARG A 51 -11.70 6.68 -16.58
CA ARG A 51 -11.70 7.17 -15.19
C ARG A 51 -12.98 6.68 -14.53
N LEU A 52 -12.87 6.25 -13.28
CA LEU A 52 -14.02 6.16 -12.38
C LEU A 52 -14.76 7.50 -12.49
N GLY A 53 -15.93 7.50 -13.16
CA GLY A 53 -16.68 8.74 -13.40
C GLY A 53 -16.92 9.47 -12.09
N ASP A 54 -17.13 10.78 -12.14
CA ASP A 54 -17.33 11.69 -11.01
C ASP A 54 -18.43 11.17 -10.03
N VAL A 55 -18.05 10.16 -9.25
CA VAL A 55 -18.89 9.64 -8.17
C VAL A 55 -18.79 10.64 -7.03
N VAL A 56 -19.78 11.50 -6.90
CA VAL A 56 -19.85 12.44 -5.78
C VAL A 56 -20.01 11.67 -4.47
N VAL A 57 -18.90 11.45 -3.78
CA VAL A 57 -18.88 10.89 -2.43
C VAL A 57 -19.19 12.00 -1.45
N LYS A 58 -20.17 11.80 -0.59
CA LYS A 58 -20.51 12.77 0.47
C LYS A 58 -19.67 12.50 1.73
N ASN A 59 -19.35 13.54 2.48
CA ASN A 59 -18.55 13.41 3.71
C ASN A 59 -19.18 12.42 4.73
N GLY A 60 -20.52 12.41 4.84
CA GLY A 60 -21.21 11.43 5.69
C GLY A 60 -21.06 9.97 5.25
N GLU A 61 -20.72 9.70 4.01
CA GLU A 61 -20.42 8.33 3.54
C GLU A 61 -18.99 7.91 3.89
N VAL A 62 -18.07 8.85 3.87
CA VAL A 62 -16.67 8.64 4.30
C VAL A 62 -16.63 8.37 5.80
N SER A 63 -17.30 9.18 6.61
CA SER A 63 -17.40 8.93 8.05
C SER A 63 -18.14 7.63 8.39
N ALA A 64 -19.12 7.21 7.57
CA ALA A 64 -19.78 5.92 7.74
C ALA A 64 -18.85 4.72 7.43
N VAL A 65 -17.91 4.85 6.51
CA VAL A 65 -16.86 3.82 6.27
C VAL A 65 -16.02 3.67 7.52
N LEU A 66 -15.52 4.76 8.11
CA LEU A 66 -14.75 4.70 9.35
C LEU A 66 -15.57 4.10 10.52
N ALA A 67 -16.83 4.49 10.68
CA ALA A 67 -17.70 3.93 11.72
C ALA A 67 -17.90 2.40 11.59
N ARG A 68 -18.02 1.90 10.34
CA ARG A 68 -18.09 0.44 10.09
C ARG A 68 -16.75 -0.24 10.36
N THR A 69 -15.63 0.40 10.02
CA THR A 69 -14.29 -0.11 10.35
C THR A 69 -14.15 -0.32 11.85
N TRP A 70 -14.56 0.66 12.68
CA TRP A 70 -14.55 0.52 14.13
C TRP A 70 -15.47 -0.60 14.62
N ALA A 71 -16.67 -0.73 14.05
CA ALA A 71 -17.59 -1.80 14.37
C ALA A 71 -17.04 -3.19 14.02
N ALA A 72 -16.41 -3.31 12.85
CA ALA A 72 -15.77 -4.56 12.42
C ALA A 72 -14.59 -4.92 13.33
N MET A 73 -13.75 -3.96 13.69
CA MET A 73 -12.65 -4.18 14.64
C MET A 73 -13.16 -4.60 16.01
N ALA A 74 -14.23 -4.00 16.51
CA ALA A 74 -14.84 -4.41 17.79
C ALA A 74 -15.37 -5.86 17.75
N SER A 75 -15.85 -6.33 16.59
CA SER A 75 -16.33 -7.71 16.41
C SER A 75 -15.21 -8.75 16.32
N LEU A 76 -14.02 -8.36 15.89
CA LEU A 76 -12.85 -9.25 15.80
C LEU A 76 -12.17 -9.49 17.15
N LYS A 77 -12.53 -8.71 18.16
CA LYS A 77 -11.86 -8.67 19.45
C LYS A 77 -12.25 -9.85 20.34
N GLY A 78 -11.23 -10.59 20.80
CA GLY A 78 -11.31 -11.38 22.04
C GLY A 78 -11.01 -10.48 23.24
N ASP A 79 -11.39 -10.93 24.40
CA ASP A 79 -11.57 -10.32 25.73
C ASP A 79 -10.33 -9.63 26.37
N ASN A 80 -9.38 -9.03 25.62
CA ASN A 80 -8.10 -8.53 26.16
C ASN A 80 -7.77 -7.06 25.91
N ASP A 81 -7.63 -6.33 26.98
CA ASP A 81 -6.63 -5.33 27.44
C ASP A 81 -6.34 -4.02 26.68
N ASN A 82 -6.85 -3.71 25.51
CA ASN A 82 -6.59 -2.41 24.84
C ASN A 82 -7.87 -1.61 24.54
N GLU A 83 -8.87 -1.75 25.36
CA GLU A 83 -10.18 -1.11 25.14
C GLU A 83 -10.09 0.42 25.23
N GLU A 84 -9.42 0.92 26.28
CA GLU A 84 -9.22 2.36 26.49
C GLU A 84 -8.46 3.03 25.33
N HIS A 85 -7.44 2.36 24.78
CA HIS A 85 -6.66 2.88 23.66
C HIS A 85 -7.44 2.91 22.34
N LEU A 86 -8.33 1.93 22.12
CA LEU A 86 -9.23 1.90 20.98
C LEU A 86 -10.37 2.93 21.09
N GLU A 87 -10.90 3.15 22.28
CA GLU A 87 -11.91 4.19 22.51
C GLU A 87 -11.29 5.57 22.27
N LEU A 88 -10.09 5.82 22.81
CA LEU A 88 -9.36 7.06 22.56
C LEU A 88 -9.10 7.27 21.06
N ALA A 89 -8.68 6.23 20.34
CA ALA A 89 -8.48 6.29 18.90
C ALA A 89 -9.76 6.61 18.15
N ARG A 90 -10.88 6.01 18.53
CA ARG A 90 -12.19 6.23 17.92
C ARG A 90 -12.68 7.66 18.10
N ASP A 91 -12.41 8.26 19.25
CA ASP A 91 -12.84 9.63 19.55
C ASP A 91 -12.00 10.67 18.82
N LEU A 92 -10.69 10.41 18.65
CA LEU A 92 -9.76 11.40 18.09
C LEU A 92 -9.53 11.25 16.58
N ILE A 93 -9.73 10.06 16.00
CA ILE A 93 -9.46 9.81 14.59
C ILE A 93 -10.69 10.08 13.75
N HIS A 94 -10.53 10.93 12.74
CA HIS A 94 -11.56 11.30 11.78
C HIS A 94 -11.12 10.99 10.36
N PHE A 95 -12.09 10.63 9.51
CA PHE A 95 -11.86 10.37 8.10
C PHE A 95 -12.73 11.31 7.28
N ASN A 96 -12.10 12.24 6.55
CA ASN A 96 -12.76 13.36 5.91
C ASN A 96 -12.33 13.55 4.46
N ILE A 97 -13.22 14.18 3.66
CA ILE A 97 -12.90 14.60 2.30
C ILE A 97 -12.08 15.90 2.35
N VAL A 98 -10.94 15.90 1.68
CA VAL A 98 -10.11 17.10 1.50
C VAL A 98 -10.65 17.90 0.33
N LYS A 99 -11.02 19.15 0.61
CA LYS A 99 -11.38 20.10 -0.44
C LYS A 99 -10.11 20.80 -0.92
N HIS A 100 -9.52 20.31 -2.00
CA HIS A 100 -8.51 21.10 -2.69
C HIS A 100 -9.23 22.34 -3.27
N SER A 101 -8.95 23.51 -2.70
CA SER A 101 -9.41 24.77 -3.28
C SER A 101 -8.67 24.98 -4.62
N SER A 102 -9.30 24.58 -5.71
CA SER A 102 -8.82 24.83 -7.08
C SER A 102 -9.08 26.30 -7.46
N SER A 103 -8.53 27.23 -6.72
CA SER A 103 -8.49 28.64 -7.09
C SER A 103 -7.07 29.03 -7.55
N ALA A 104 -6.61 28.43 -8.65
CA ALA A 104 -5.55 29.01 -9.42
C ALA A 104 -6.12 30.11 -10.34
N THR A 105 -6.61 31.20 -9.74
CA THR A 105 -6.65 32.47 -10.44
C THR A 105 -5.27 33.10 -10.24
N PRO A 106 -4.57 33.51 -11.31
CA PRO A 106 -3.27 34.16 -11.18
C PRO A 106 -3.47 35.55 -10.55
N GLN A 107 -3.39 35.64 -9.23
CA GLN A 107 -3.37 36.92 -8.54
C GLN A 107 -1.92 37.43 -8.50
N ARG A 108 -1.82 38.66 -9.01
CA ARG A 108 -0.72 39.61 -8.98
C ARG A 108 0.00 39.63 -7.63
N PRO A 109 1.33 39.74 -7.56
CA PRO A 109 2.09 39.71 -6.32
C PRO A 109 1.79 40.95 -5.48
N ALA A 110 1.04 40.80 -4.42
CA ALA A 110 0.94 41.76 -3.34
C ALA A 110 1.85 41.27 -2.22
N SER A 111 2.85 42.07 -1.91
CA SER A 111 3.76 41.93 -0.77
C SER A 111 2.98 41.95 0.53
N SER A 112 2.80 40.82 1.18
CA SER A 112 2.45 40.75 2.59
C SER A 112 2.91 39.40 3.14
N THR A 113 3.63 39.46 4.25
CA THR A 113 4.13 38.39 5.09
C THR A 113 2.96 37.64 5.74
N ALA A 114 2.32 36.78 4.95
CA ALA A 114 1.39 35.79 5.48
C ALA A 114 2.11 34.45 5.57
N PRO A 115 1.89 33.63 6.61
CA PRO A 115 2.48 32.29 6.71
C PRO A 115 2.08 31.49 5.48
N GLN A 116 3.08 31.04 4.72
CA GLN A 116 2.88 30.21 3.54
C GLN A 116 2.16 28.94 3.97
N ALA A 117 1.03 28.63 3.32
CA ALA A 117 0.39 27.35 3.45
C ALA A 117 1.44 26.24 3.23
N PRO A 118 1.43 25.16 4.04
CA PRO A 118 2.41 24.10 3.92
C PRO A 118 2.40 23.56 2.49
N ARG A 119 3.55 23.60 1.83
CA ARG A 119 3.71 23.00 0.50
C ARG A 119 3.38 21.53 0.65
N SER A 120 2.49 21.02 -0.22
CA SER A 120 2.21 19.58 -0.29
C SER A 120 3.55 18.84 -0.40
N LEU A 121 3.84 17.96 0.57
CA LEU A 121 5.07 17.16 0.64
C LEU A 121 5.20 16.25 -0.58
N VAL A 122 4.09 15.85 -1.18
CA VAL A 122 4.01 14.96 -2.32
C VAL A 122 3.12 15.61 -3.37
N ARG A 123 3.57 15.64 -4.62
CA ARG A 123 2.77 16.16 -5.75
C ARG A 123 1.69 15.19 -6.17
N THR A 124 1.93 13.90 -6.02
CA THR A 124 1.02 12.82 -6.43
C THR A 124 -0.12 12.64 -5.43
N PRO A 125 -1.39 12.62 -5.88
CA PRO A 125 -2.56 12.57 -5.01
C PRO A 125 -2.90 11.12 -4.61
N PHE A 126 -2.10 10.47 -3.75
CA PHE A 126 -2.40 9.12 -3.24
C PHE A 126 -3.72 9.04 -2.45
N ASP A 127 -4.17 10.16 -1.91
CA ASP A 127 -5.38 10.29 -1.12
C ASP A 127 -6.68 10.04 -1.91
N ASN A 128 -6.63 10.06 -3.26
CA ASN A 128 -7.78 9.78 -4.11
C ASN A 128 -7.94 8.29 -4.48
N LEU A 129 -6.94 7.45 -4.20
CA LEU A 129 -6.96 6.05 -4.61
C LEU A 129 -7.93 5.19 -3.79
N LEU A 130 -8.20 5.54 -2.53
CA LEU A 130 -9.03 4.70 -1.66
C LEU A 130 -10.52 4.76 -2.01
N LEU A 131 -11.10 5.94 -2.20
CA LEU A 131 -12.53 6.16 -2.47
C LEU A 131 -12.81 6.90 -3.78
N SER A 132 -11.82 7.05 -4.66
CA SER A 132 -11.90 7.84 -5.90
C SER A 132 -12.19 9.32 -5.67
N VAL A 133 -12.04 9.78 -4.43
CA VAL A 133 -12.17 11.17 -3.97
C VAL A 133 -11.04 11.40 -2.97
N SER A 134 -10.46 12.60 -2.99
CA SER A 134 -9.41 12.98 -2.05
C SER A 134 -9.92 12.88 -0.60
N THR A 135 -9.45 11.85 0.11
CA THR A 135 -9.85 11.54 1.50
C THR A 135 -8.63 11.36 2.36
N GLN A 136 -8.66 11.91 3.55
CA GLN A 136 -7.54 11.82 4.49
C GLN A 136 -8.03 11.40 5.87
N LEU A 137 -7.20 10.58 6.52
CA LEU A 137 -7.32 10.27 7.93
C LEU A 137 -6.67 11.41 8.71
N THR A 138 -7.38 12.00 9.67
CA THR A 138 -6.90 13.10 10.50
C THR A 138 -7.06 12.77 11.97
N LEU A 139 -6.21 13.33 12.82
CA LEU A 139 -6.29 13.18 14.27
C LEU A 139 -6.58 14.55 14.89
N GLU A 140 -7.59 14.61 15.74
CA GLU A 140 -7.87 15.78 16.56
C GLU A 140 -6.97 15.75 17.80
N ILE A 141 -6.09 16.75 17.93
CA ILE A 141 -5.14 16.82 19.04
C ILE A 141 -5.78 17.55 20.21
N PRO A 142 -5.96 16.90 21.38
CA PRO A 142 -6.52 17.55 22.54
C PRO A 142 -5.54 18.55 23.14
N SER A 143 -6.03 19.72 23.56
CA SER A 143 -5.22 20.67 24.31
C SER A 143 -4.78 20.08 25.67
N PRO A 144 -3.55 20.31 26.13
CA PRO A 144 -2.49 21.21 25.64
C PRO A 144 -1.47 20.57 24.70
N LEU A 145 -1.75 19.39 24.11
CA LEU A 145 -0.81 18.67 23.25
C LEU A 145 -0.60 19.35 21.88
N ASP A 146 -1.50 20.25 21.50
CA ASP A 146 -1.40 21.13 20.34
C ASP A 146 -0.16 22.06 20.36
N LEU A 147 0.43 22.25 21.52
CA LEU A 147 1.70 22.97 21.67
C LEU A 147 2.92 22.15 21.17
N PHE A 148 2.79 20.83 21.14
CA PHE A 148 3.85 19.92 20.72
C PHE A 148 3.66 19.41 19.29
N LEU A 149 2.42 19.10 18.95
CA LEU A 149 2.05 18.49 17.69
C LEU A 149 1.32 19.53 16.84
N THR A 150 1.98 19.97 15.79
CA THR A 150 1.43 20.98 14.90
C THR A 150 0.48 20.37 13.88
N ALA A 151 -0.46 21.15 13.35
CA ALA A 151 -1.33 20.72 12.27
C ALA A 151 -0.55 20.26 11.01
N ALA A 152 0.66 20.80 10.79
CA ALA A 152 1.53 20.40 9.69
C ALA A 152 2.05 18.97 9.87
N GLU A 153 2.39 18.57 11.08
CA GLU A 153 2.83 17.21 11.39
C GLU A 153 1.70 16.20 11.24
N VAL A 154 0.48 16.54 11.68
CA VAL A 154 -0.71 15.71 11.43
C VAL A 154 -0.96 15.53 9.94
N GLN A 155 -0.80 16.61 9.15
CA GLN A 155 -0.92 16.54 7.70
C GLN A 155 0.15 15.63 7.08
N THR A 156 1.37 15.65 7.60
CA THR A 156 2.45 14.74 7.18
C THR A 156 2.07 13.28 7.44
N TYR A 157 1.58 12.96 8.64
CA TYR A 157 1.07 11.61 8.96
C TYR A 157 -0.09 11.20 8.06
N SER A 158 -1.02 12.11 7.78
CA SER A 158 -2.15 11.85 6.87
C SER A 158 -1.68 11.54 5.46
N THR A 159 -0.64 12.22 4.98
CA THR A 159 -0.04 11.98 3.65
C THR A 159 0.66 10.63 3.61
N ILE A 160 1.47 10.29 4.64
CA ILE A 160 2.12 8.99 4.77
C ILE A 160 1.06 7.87 4.82
N ASN A 161 0.00 8.07 5.59
CA ASN A 161 -1.10 7.11 5.68
C ASN A 161 -1.75 6.84 4.32
N SER A 162 -2.10 7.88 3.57
CA SER A 162 -2.70 7.74 2.24
C SER A 162 -1.79 7.00 1.26
N TYR A 163 -0.48 7.25 1.33
CA TYR A 163 0.53 6.54 0.53
C TYR A 163 0.59 5.05 0.88
N LEU A 164 0.74 4.71 2.17
CA LEU A 164 0.83 3.33 2.62
C LEU A 164 -0.47 2.55 2.38
N LEU A 165 -1.63 3.17 2.64
CA LEU A 165 -2.94 2.57 2.37
C LEU A 165 -3.16 2.27 0.89
N SER A 166 -2.69 3.13 -0.01
CA SER A 166 -2.84 2.91 -1.45
C SER A 166 -2.03 1.71 -1.94
N ILE A 167 -0.80 1.51 -1.44
CA ILE A 167 0.02 0.32 -1.73
C ILE A 167 -0.68 -0.94 -1.18
N ARG A 168 -1.08 -0.89 0.09
CA ARG A 168 -1.76 -2.02 0.75
C ARG A 168 -3.05 -2.41 0.05
N ARG A 169 -3.83 -1.42 -0.38
CA ARG A 169 -5.07 -1.67 -1.11
C ARG A 169 -4.83 -2.38 -2.44
N ALA A 170 -3.87 -1.92 -3.23
CA ALA A 170 -3.52 -2.56 -4.49
C ALA A 170 -3.04 -3.99 -4.28
N HIS A 171 -2.20 -4.23 -3.26
CA HIS A 171 -1.74 -5.57 -2.88
C HIS A 171 -2.91 -6.49 -2.51
N ILE A 172 -3.84 -6.06 -1.66
CA ILE A 172 -5.03 -6.84 -1.27
C ILE A 172 -5.90 -7.14 -2.49
N ARG A 173 -6.15 -6.15 -3.36
CA ARG A 173 -6.98 -6.33 -4.56
C ARG A 173 -6.38 -7.32 -5.55
N LEU A 174 -5.07 -7.27 -5.76
CA LEU A 174 -4.37 -8.26 -6.59
C LEU A 174 -4.42 -9.65 -5.96
N SER A 175 -4.19 -9.75 -4.65
CA SER A 175 -4.25 -11.03 -3.95
C SER A 175 -5.66 -11.63 -3.96
N ASP A 176 -6.71 -10.81 -4.03
CA ASP A 176 -8.10 -11.27 -4.07
C ASP A 176 -8.53 -11.75 -5.46
N LEU A 177 -7.79 -11.46 -6.53
CA LEU A 177 -8.12 -11.89 -7.89
C LEU A 177 -8.22 -13.42 -8.02
N TRP A 178 -7.43 -14.20 -7.28
CA TRP A 178 -7.53 -15.66 -7.32
C TRP A 178 -8.90 -16.18 -6.91
N LYS A 179 -9.65 -15.43 -6.09
CA LYS A 179 -11.01 -15.80 -5.65
C LYS A 179 -12.01 -15.80 -6.78
N VAL A 180 -11.73 -15.08 -7.87
CA VAL A 180 -12.58 -14.97 -9.05
C VAL A 180 -12.35 -16.12 -10.03
N THR A 181 -11.24 -16.86 -9.89
CA THR A 181 -10.88 -17.94 -10.82
C THR A 181 -11.88 -19.08 -10.81
N SER A 182 -12.14 -19.64 -12.01
CA SER A 182 -13.03 -20.79 -12.20
C SER A 182 -12.51 -22.08 -11.52
N LEU A 183 -11.21 -22.16 -11.25
CA LEU A 183 -10.60 -23.26 -10.50
C LEU A 183 -11.30 -23.54 -9.17
N ARG A 184 -11.81 -22.51 -8.51
CA ARG A 184 -12.51 -22.63 -7.24
C ARG A 184 -13.92 -23.22 -7.37
N ARG A 185 -14.56 -23.06 -8.54
CA ARG A 185 -15.96 -23.46 -8.77
C ARG A 185 -16.11 -24.79 -9.50
N HIS A 186 -15.15 -25.14 -10.36
CA HIS A 186 -15.27 -26.23 -11.32
C HIS A 186 -14.19 -27.31 -11.25
N HIS A 187 -13.25 -27.21 -10.32
CA HIS A 187 -12.25 -28.24 -10.07
C HIS A 187 -12.21 -28.67 -8.61
N PRO A 188 -12.31 -29.97 -8.35
CA PRO A 188 -12.66 -31.06 -9.26
C PRO A 188 -14.10 -30.93 -9.76
N ALA A 189 -14.42 -31.58 -10.90
CA ALA A 189 -15.78 -31.58 -11.42
C ALA A 189 -16.77 -31.98 -10.33
N PRO A 190 -17.93 -31.30 -10.19
CA PRO A 190 -18.89 -31.60 -9.14
C PRO A 190 -19.30 -33.08 -9.18
N PRO A 191 -19.28 -33.78 -8.03
CA PRO A 191 -19.56 -35.21 -8.00
C PRO A 191 -21.05 -35.59 -8.11
N ALA A 192 -21.95 -34.59 -8.27
CA ALA A 192 -23.40 -34.76 -8.23
C ALA A 192 -24.02 -34.81 -9.66
N PRO A 193 -25.20 -35.44 -9.83
CA PRO A 193 -25.95 -35.31 -11.09
C PRO A 193 -26.22 -33.85 -11.45
N PRO A 194 -26.17 -33.46 -12.75
CA PRO A 194 -26.08 -34.30 -13.93
C PRO A 194 -24.68 -34.80 -14.30
N TYR A 195 -23.68 -34.54 -13.51
CA TYR A 195 -22.25 -34.78 -13.77
C TYR A 195 -21.75 -36.15 -13.30
N GLY A 196 -22.66 -37.05 -12.92
CA GLY A 196 -22.32 -38.40 -12.48
C GLY A 196 -21.65 -39.28 -13.52
N SER A 197 -21.46 -40.54 -13.21
CA SER A 197 -20.76 -41.56 -14.02
C SER A 197 -21.47 -41.96 -15.36
N THR A 198 -22.46 -41.19 -15.79
CA THR A 198 -23.15 -41.42 -17.08
C THR A 198 -22.32 -40.90 -18.27
N ALA A 199 -22.44 -41.55 -19.44
CA ALA A 199 -21.75 -41.08 -20.65
C ALA A 199 -22.09 -39.63 -21.01
N ALA A 200 -23.35 -39.22 -20.86
CA ALA A 200 -23.77 -37.82 -21.04
C ALA A 200 -23.12 -36.88 -20.06
N GLY A 201 -22.99 -37.25 -18.76
CA GLY A 201 -22.33 -36.46 -17.75
C GLY A 201 -20.84 -36.26 -18.05
N HIS A 202 -20.16 -37.28 -18.53
CA HIS A 202 -18.75 -37.16 -18.96
C HIS A 202 -18.55 -36.17 -20.11
N VAL A 203 -19.46 -36.15 -21.10
CA VAL A 203 -19.42 -35.20 -22.23
C VAL A 203 -19.59 -33.77 -21.72
N ILE A 204 -20.52 -33.50 -20.82
CA ILE A 204 -20.73 -32.18 -20.22
C ILE A 204 -19.50 -31.73 -19.46
N VAL A 205 -18.95 -32.60 -18.61
CA VAL A 205 -17.71 -32.28 -17.83
C VAL A 205 -16.55 -31.99 -18.78
N HIS A 206 -16.39 -32.74 -19.85
CA HIS A 206 -15.34 -32.49 -20.84
C HIS A 206 -15.51 -31.13 -21.52
N LYS A 207 -16.74 -30.77 -21.92
CA LYS A 207 -17.07 -29.45 -22.50
C LYS A 207 -16.73 -28.31 -21.54
N LEU A 208 -17.13 -28.42 -20.27
CA LEU A 208 -16.85 -27.40 -19.26
C LEU A 208 -15.34 -27.22 -19.03
N ARG A 209 -14.60 -28.34 -18.95
CA ARG A 209 -13.15 -28.31 -18.79
C ARG A 209 -12.43 -27.71 -19.99
N ALA A 210 -12.89 -28.04 -21.21
CA ALA A 210 -12.34 -27.47 -22.44
C ALA A 210 -12.55 -25.96 -22.48
N ARG A 211 -13.76 -25.46 -22.16
CA ARG A 211 -14.09 -24.05 -22.09
C ARG A 211 -13.24 -23.34 -21.05
N ALA A 212 -13.09 -23.89 -19.82
CA ALA A 212 -12.27 -23.33 -18.78
C ALA A 212 -10.78 -23.26 -19.16
N ARG A 213 -10.28 -24.28 -19.84
CA ARG A 213 -8.89 -24.33 -20.34
C ARG A 213 -8.64 -23.24 -21.39
N ASP A 214 -9.55 -23.13 -22.37
CA ASP A 214 -9.44 -22.14 -23.43
C ASP A 214 -9.44 -20.70 -22.88
N ARG A 215 -10.38 -20.37 -21.99
CA ARG A 215 -10.41 -19.09 -21.28
C ARG A 215 -9.14 -18.85 -20.47
N GLY A 216 -8.65 -19.88 -19.76
CA GLY A 216 -7.42 -19.80 -18.99
C GLY A 216 -6.18 -19.52 -19.84
N MET A 217 -6.11 -20.08 -21.04
CA MET A 217 -5.01 -19.80 -21.99
C MET A 217 -5.05 -18.35 -22.48
N ARG A 218 -6.23 -17.81 -22.82
CA ARG A 218 -6.37 -16.43 -23.32
C ARG A 218 -5.93 -15.38 -22.30
N ILE A 219 -6.17 -15.59 -20.99
CA ILE A 219 -5.79 -14.64 -19.93
C ILE A 219 -4.51 -15.04 -19.19
N ARG A 220 -3.72 -15.96 -19.73
CA ARG A 220 -2.48 -16.42 -19.08
C ARG A 220 -1.48 -15.28 -18.84
N SER A 221 -1.32 -14.38 -19.81
CA SER A 221 -0.45 -13.20 -19.68
C SER A 221 -0.92 -12.25 -18.57
N VAL A 222 -2.23 -12.09 -18.41
CA VAL A 222 -2.83 -11.28 -17.34
C VAL A 222 -2.44 -11.83 -15.95
N TRP A 223 -2.51 -13.16 -15.79
CA TRP A 223 -2.11 -13.80 -14.52
C TRP A 223 -0.61 -13.67 -14.24
N ALA A 224 0.25 -13.82 -15.24
CA ALA A 224 1.68 -13.63 -15.10
C ALA A 224 2.00 -12.19 -14.63
N THR A 225 1.41 -11.19 -15.30
CA THR A 225 1.60 -9.78 -14.94
C THR A 225 1.01 -9.46 -13.56
N SER A 226 -0.16 -10.00 -13.23
CA SER A 226 -0.74 -9.83 -11.88
C SER A 226 0.16 -10.42 -10.80
N SER A 227 0.78 -11.58 -11.05
CA SER A 227 1.72 -12.19 -10.11
C SER A 227 3.01 -11.38 -9.95
N ALA A 228 3.55 -10.82 -11.06
CA ALA A 228 4.71 -9.93 -11.01
C ALA A 228 4.42 -8.66 -10.20
N ALA A 229 3.25 -8.02 -10.45
CA ALA A 229 2.82 -6.84 -9.69
C ALA A 229 2.58 -7.16 -8.21
N LEU A 230 2.00 -8.33 -7.91
CA LEU A 230 1.78 -8.80 -6.53
C LEU A 230 3.10 -8.98 -5.79
N PHE A 231 4.09 -9.61 -6.43
CA PHE A 231 5.43 -9.79 -5.87
C PHE A 231 6.10 -8.44 -5.60
N LEU A 232 6.12 -7.55 -6.59
CA LEU A 232 6.71 -6.21 -6.44
C LEU A 232 6.09 -5.43 -5.28
N LEU A 233 4.75 -5.38 -5.21
CA LEU A 233 4.06 -4.66 -4.13
C LEU A 233 4.29 -5.33 -2.77
N GLY A 234 4.31 -6.67 -2.72
CA GLY A 234 4.58 -7.41 -1.49
C GLY A 234 5.97 -7.13 -0.92
N GLU A 235 7.00 -7.17 -1.76
CA GLU A 235 8.38 -6.86 -1.32
C GLU A 235 8.54 -5.37 -0.98
N THR A 236 7.92 -4.47 -1.74
CA THR A 236 7.93 -3.03 -1.43
C THR A 236 7.24 -2.77 -0.07
N GLU A 237 6.09 -3.37 0.17
CA GLU A 237 5.37 -3.24 1.45
C GLU A 237 6.19 -3.82 2.60
N ALA A 238 6.78 -5.01 2.44
CA ALA A 238 7.61 -5.64 3.45
C ALA A 238 8.86 -4.79 3.79
N TYR A 239 9.47 -4.17 2.78
CA TYR A 239 10.58 -3.24 2.96
C TYR A 239 10.16 -1.98 3.71
N LEU A 240 9.09 -1.30 3.27
CA LEU A 240 8.60 -0.07 3.91
C LEU A 240 8.19 -0.28 5.36
N HIS A 241 7.46 -1.37 5.66
CA HIS A 241 7.03 -1.66 7.03
C HIS A 241 8.14 -2.24 7.89
N GLY A 242 8.84 -3.27 7.40
CA GLY A 242 9.80 -4.02 8.19
C GLY A 242 11.09 -3.26 8.47
N GLU A 243 11.63 -2.62 7.45
CA GLU A 243 12.94 -2.00 7.55
C GLU A 243 12.86 -0.49 7.87
N ILE A 244 11.94 0.24 7.25
CA ILE A 244 11.85 1.69 7.44
C ILE A 244 10.98 2.04 8.64
N LEU A 245 9.68 1.75 8.60
CA LEU A 245 8.75 2.21 9.63
C LEU A 245 9.07 1.65 11.01
N ASN A 246 9.24 0.32 11.12
CA ASN A 246 9.56 -0.31 12.40
C ASN A 246 10.94 0.10 12.91
N GLY A 247 11.92 0.23 12.03
CA GLY A 247 13.26 0.67 12.40
C GLY A 247 13.27 2.09 12.94
N ALA A 248 12.67 3.03 12.22
CA ALA A 248 12.56 4.43 12.61
C ALA A 248 11.78 4.60 13.91
N TRP A 249 10.65 3.89 14.05
CA TRP A 249 9.83 3.92 15.27
C TRP A 249 10.59 3.40 16.50
N ASN A 250 11.23 2.25 16.37
CA ASN A 250 12.00 1.67 17.47
C ASN A 250 13.15 2.58 17.92
N SER A 251 13.86 3.21 16.99
CA SER A 251 14.91 4.17 17.28
C SER A 251 14.36 5.39 18.02
N PHE A 252 13.24 5.93 17.56
CA PHE A 252 12.59 7.08 18.19
C PHE A 252 12.05 6.74 19.59
N GLN A 253 11.42 5.57 19.76
CA GLN A 253 10.90 5.09 21.03
C GLN A 253 12.03 4.83 22.05
N GLN A 254 13.16 4.27 21.63
CA GLN A 254 14.33 4.10 22.48
C GLN A 254 14.86 5.44 22.98
N TRP A 255 14.93 6.44 22.12
CA TRP A 255 15.32 7.78 22.51
C TRP A 255 14.32 8.39 23.50
N LEU A 256 13.01 8.27 23.28
CA LEU A 256 11.95 8.75 24.20
C LEU A 256 12.04 8.12 25.59
N THR A 257 12.40 6.83 25.68
CA THR A 257 12.48 6.10 26.96
C THR A 257 13.82 6.27 27.67
N GLY A 258 14.78 6.96 27.05
CA GLY A 258 16.09 7.25 27.65
C GLY A 258 17.04 6.04 27.70
N PHE A 259 16.77 4.97 26.95
CA PHE A 259 17.73 3.90 26.78
C PHE A 259 18.81 4.38 25.79
N PRO A 260 20.12 4.39 26.18
CA PRO A 260 21.18 4.78 25.26
C PRO A 260 21.19 3.85 24.05
N SER A 261 21.02 4.43 22.86
CA SER A 261 21.14 3.72 21.59
C SER A 261 22.59 3.31 21.38
N ARG A 262 22.99 2.17 21.91
CA ARG A 262 24.34 1.63 21.67
C ARG A 262 24.31 0.95 20.28
N PRO A 263 25.13 1.41 19.31
CA PRO A 263 25.15 0.78 18.01
C PRO A 263 25.52 -0.72 18.13
N ALA A 264 24.78 -1.57 17.46
CA ALA A 264 24.93 -3.03 17.54
C ALA A 264 26.36 -3.56 17.23
N SER A 265 27.18 -2.75 16.57
CA SER A 265 28.60 -3.07 16.28
C SER A 265 29.55 -2.98 17.48
N ALA A 266 29.14 -2.33 18.59
CA ALA A 266 29.97 -2.20 19.79
C ALA A 266 29.79 -3.36 20.79
N VAL A 267 28.78 -4.23 20.60
CA VAL A 267 28.42 -5.29 21.57
C VAL A 267 29.36 -6.50 21.50
N SER A 268 30.11 -6.69 20.40
CA SER A 268 30.92 -7.90 20.23
C SER A 268 32.28 -7.87 20.92
N ALA A 269 32.83 -6.69 21.22
CA ALA A 269 34.15 -6.58 21.84
C ALA A 269 34.09 -6.46 23.38
N GLN A 270 33.15 -5.65 23.88
CA GLN A 270 33.03 -5.38 25.31
C GLN A 270 32.34 -6.50 26.10
N ALA A 271 31.40 -7.24 25.47
CA ALA A 271 30.71 -8.36 26.13
C ALA A 271 31.64 -9.55 26.42
N ARG A 272 32.82 -9.62 25.79
CA ARG A 272 33.83 -10.63 26.06
C ARG A 272 34.72 -10.29 27.26
N GLU A 273 34.96 -9.02 27.53
CA GLU A 273 35.74 -8.60 28.69
C GLU A 273 34.93 -8.61 29.98
N ASP A 274 33.64 -8.26 29.94
CA ASP A 274 32.76 -8.26 31.11
C ASP A 274 32.42 -9.67 31.63
N LEU A 275 32.48 -10.72 30.78
CA LEU A 275 32.28 -12.12 31.20
C LEU A 275 33.42 -12.68 32.04
N TRP A 276 34.62 -12.11 31.94
CA TRP A 276 35.79 -12.52 32.75
C TRP A 276 35.89 -11.72 34.06
N ALA A 277 35.32 -10.52 34.11
CA ALA A 277 35.29 -9.68 35.30
C ALA A 277 34.16 -10.07 36.31
N ALA A 278 33.12 -10.76 35.87
CA ALA A 278 31.98 -11.11 36.70
C ALA A 278 32.13 -12.38 37.57
N ALA A 279 33.29 -13.05 37.53
CA ALA A 279 33.53 -14.29 38.31
C ALA A 279 33.90 -14.03 39.79
N GLY A 280 33.87 -12.82 40.29
CA GLY A 280 34.47 -12.55 41.58
C GLY A 280 33.81 -11.54 42.54
N THR A 281 32.60 -11.08 42.41
CA THR A 281 31.97 -10.22 43.45
C THR A 281 30.44 -10.35 43.48
N LEU A 282 29.93 -10.61 44.70
CA LEU A 282 28.52 -10.65 45.05
C LEU A 282 27.82 -9.29 44.79
N PRO A 283 26.53 -9.31 44.35
CA PRO A 283 25.85 -8.09 43.97
C PRO A 283 25.42 -7.29 45.22
N THR A 284 26.05 -6.17 45.47
CA THR A 284 25.47 -5.11 46.26
C THR A 284 24.35 -4.45 45.45
N SER A 285 23.19 -4.38 46.06
CA SER A 285 21.96 -3.77 45.57
C SER A 285 22.21 -2.36 45.00
N THR A 286 22.35 -2.28 43.68
CA THR A 286 22.29 -1.00 42.98
C THR A 286 20.81 -0.65 42.76
N THR A 287 20.35 0.31 43.52
CA THR A 287 19.14 1.09 43.28
C THR A 287 19.00 1.36 41.80
N LYS A 288 17.95 0.80 41.20
CA LYS A 288 17.46 1.23 39.89
C LYS A 288 17.10 2.72 40.01
N SER A 289 18.04 3.58 39.71
CA SER A 289 17.72 4.99 39.46
C SER A 289 16.80 4.96 38.21
N ASN A 290 15.52 5.26 38.41
CA ASN A 290 14.60 5.70 37.38
C ASN A 290 15.20 7.00 36.78
N ILE A 291 16.08 6.86 35.82
CA ILE A 291 16.46 7.94 34.93
C ILE A 291 15.29 8.09 33.96
N GLN A 292 14.22 8.71 34.45
CA GLN A 292 13.26 9.35 33.57
C GLN A 292 14.05 10.49 32.91
N SER A 293 14.45 10.30 31.67
CA SER A 293 14.95 11.36 30.83
C SER A 293 13.79 12.35 30.63
N ASN A 294 13.74 13.36 31.46
CA ASN A 294 12.84 14.51 31.30
C ASN A 294 13.37 15.33 30.12
N HIS A 295 13.02 14.90 28.88
CA HIS A 295 13.27 15.75 27.74
C HIS A 295 12.48 17.07 27.91
N ASP A 296 13.14 18.19 27.65
CA ASP A 296 12.47 19.47 27.57
C ASP A 296 11.41 19.44 26.43
N PRO A 297 10.26 20.10 26.63
CA PRO A 297 9.22 20.18 25.61
C PRO A 297 9.72 20.59 24.23
N GLN A 298 10.61 21.54 24.14
CA GLN A 298 11.17 21.99 22.86
C GLN A 298 12.01 20.89 22.19
N THR A 299 12.89 20.26 22.98
CA THR A 299 13.73 19.15 22.50
C THR A 299 12.86 17.97 21.93
N LEU A 300 11.74 17.69 22.60
CA LEU A 300 10.81 16.66 22.15
C LEU A 300 10.13 17.03 20.83
N SER A 301 9.67 18.29 20.69
CA SER A 301 9.06 18.76 19.44
C SER A 301 10.06 18.75 18.30
N ASP A 302 11.28 19.19 18.53
CA ASP A 302 12.35 19.19 17.52
C ASP A 302 12.75 17.75 17.13
N ALA A 303 12.81 16.84 18.09
CA ALA A 303 13.07 15.41 17.85
C ALA A 303 11.99 14.77 17.02
N HIS A 304 10.72 15.03 17.35
CA HIS A 304 9.58 14.53 16.59
C HIS A 304 9.58 15.04 15.14
N LYS A 305 9.89 16.31 14.95
CA LYS A 305 10.01 16.91 13.63
C LYS A 305 11.13 16.27 12.81
N ARG A 306 12.32 16.09 13.41
CA ARG A 306 13.43 15.38 12.76
C ARG A 306 13.08 13.93 12.41
N TYR A 307 12.35 13.25 13.29
CA TYR A 307 11.84 11.91 13.03
C TYR A 307 10.94 11.88 11.80
N LEU A 308 9.96 12.81 11.69
CA LEU A 308 9.06 12.87 10.54
C LEU A 308 9.79 13.24 9.24
N ASP A 309 10.71 14.20 9.30
CA ASP A 309 11.50 14.62 8.15
C ASP A 309 12.38 13.46 7.64
N SER A 310 13.02 12.72 8.52
CA SER A 310 13.76 11.50 8.15
C SER A 310 12.85 10.43 7.58
N LEU A 311 11.70 10.18 8.21
CA LEU A 311 10.74 9.17 7.78
C LEU A 311 10.19 9.46 6.37
N THR A 312 9.87 10.71 6.05
CA THR A 312 9.38 11.09 4.71
C THR A 312 10.45 10.92 3.63
N GLN A 313 11.72 11.12 3.98
CA GLN A 313 12.83 10.89 3.07
C GLN A 313 13.10 9.39 2.87
N ASP A 314 13.09 8.60 3.94
CA ASP A 314 13.33 7.15 3.89
C ASP A 314 12.18 6.40 3.17
N LEU A 315 10.94 6.91 3.26
CA LEU A 315 9.79 6.43 2.51
C LEU A 315 9.79 6.87 1.03
N LEU A 316 10.80 7.59 0.58
CA LEU A 316 10.95 8.14 -0.78
C LEU A 316 9.82 9.09 -1.20
N LEU A 317 9.06 9.64 -0.25
CA LEU A 317 7.93 10.53 -0.55
C LEU A 317 8.36 11.87 -1.13
N THR A 318 9.59 12.28 -0.90
CA THR A 318 10.18 13.51 -1.44
C THR A 318 10.71 13.35 -2.87
N LYS A 319 10.79 12.13 -3.39
CA LYS A 319 11.30 11.81 -4.72
C LYS A 319 10.17 11.63 -5.73
N ASP A 320 9.92 12.66 -6.55
CA ASP A 320 8.90 12.61 -7.60
C ASP A 320 9.21 11.49 -8.63
N SER A 321 10.50 11.19 -8.87
CA SER A 321 10.95 10.11 -9.75
C SER A 321 10.46 8.72 -9.33
N PHE A 322 10.15 8.51 -8.05
CA PHE A 322 9.60 7.28 -7.51
C PHE A 322 8.07 7.34 -7.32
N THR A 323 7.57 8.46 -6.77
CA THR A 323 6.16 8.58 -6.39
C THR A 323 5.23 8.63 -7.59
N GLU A 324 5.63 9.28 -8.72
CA GLU A 324 4.82 9.32 -9.93
C GLU A 324 4.69 7.94 -10.62
N PRO A 325 5.77 7.19 -10.90
CA PRO A 325 5.66 5.84 -11.45
C PRO A 325 4.87 4.89 -10.56
N LEU A 326 5.07 4.95 -9.24
CA LEU A 326 4.30 4.14 -8.30
C LEU A 326 2.81 4.46 -8.36
N TYR A 327 2.43 5.73 -8.35
CA TYR A 327 1.04 6.15 -8.45
C TYR A 327 0.39 5.66 -9.75
N HIS A 328 1.09 5.80 -10.88
CA HIS A 328 0.63 5.26 -12.16
C HIS A 328 0.47 3.75 -12.13
N LEU A 329 1.42 3.02 -11.56
CA LEU A 329 1.31 1.57 -11.39
C LEU A 329 0.06 1.20 -10.59
N LEU A 330 -0.20 1.87 -9.47
CA LEU A 330 -1.38 1.61 -8.63
C LEU A 330 -2.69 1.86 -9.39
N GLN A 331 -2.76 2.92 -10.22
CA GLN A 331 -3.91 3.19 -11.08
C GLN A 331 -4.11 2.10 -12.14
N GLN A 332 -3.02 1.65 -12.79
CA GLN A 332 -3.11 0.59 -13.81
C GLN A 332 -3.53 -0.74 -13.18
N ILE A 333 -3.07 -1.03 -11.97
CA ILE A 333 -3.50 -2.22 -11.21
C ILE A 333 -5.00 -2.16 -10.91
N ASP A 334 -5.52 -1.03 -10.47
CA ASP A 334 -6.96 -0.86 -10.23
C ASP A 334 -7.78 -1.12 -11.49
N HIS A 335 -7.31 -0.64 -12.64
CA HIS A 335 -7.94 -0.87 -13.94
C HIS A 335 -7.86 -2.34 -14.36
N LEU A 336 -6.69 -2.98 -14.20
CA LEU A 336 -6.50 -4.41 -14.48
C LEU A 336 -7.47 -5.27 -13.66
N VAL A 337 -7.55 -5.03 -12.35
CA VAL A 337 -8.48 -5.74 -11.45
C VAL A 337 -9.93 -5.57 -11.89
N ALA A 338 -10.32 -4.36 -12.28
CA ALA A 338 -11.67 -4.08 -12.75
C ALA A 338 -12.00 -4.85 -14.05
N LEU A 339 -11.09 -4.87 -15.02
CA LEU A 339 -11.27 -5.59 -16.28
C LEU A 339 -11.32 -7.12 -16.05
N VAL A 340 -10.49 -7.67 -15.15
CA VAL A 340 -10.55 -9.09 -14.78
C VAL A 340 -11.91 -9.45 -14.18
N HIS A 341 -12.45 -8.61 -13.30
CA HIS A 341 -13.80 -8.84 -12.78
C HIS A 341 -14.86 -8.77 -13.87
N ARG A 342 -14.73 -7.83 -14.81
CA ARG A 342 -15.66 -7.69 -15.94
C ARG A 342 -15.65 -8.89 -16.87
N ILE A 343 -14.47 -9.38 -17.31
CA ILE A 343 -14.39 -10.55 -18.18
C ILE A 343 -15.01 -11.79 -17.52
N HIS A 344 -14.80 -11.96 -16.21
CA HIS A 344 -15.43 -13.05 -15.48
C HIS A 344 -16.95 -12.92 -15.38
N SER A 345 -17.49 -11.70 -15.25
CA SER A 345 -18.93 -11.46 -15.29
C SER A 345 -19.52 -11.80 -16.67
N ILE A 346 -18.85 -11.38 -17.75
CA ILE A 346 -19.24 -11.69 -19.12
C ILE A 346 -19.23 -13.22 -19.34
N TRP A 347 -18.19 -13.92 -18.89
CA TRP A 347 -18.13 -15.38 -18.99
C TRP A 347 -19.24 -16.09 -18.23
N GLN A 348 -19.67 -15.55 -17.08
CA GLN A 348 -20.82 -16.09 -16.37
C GLN A 348 -22.11 -15.92 -17.18
N SER A 349 -22.31 -14.78 -17.85
CA SER A 349 -23.47 -14.53 -18.71
C SER A 349 -23.44 -15.44 -19.95
N LEU A 350 -22.28 -15.60 -20.59
CA LEU A 350 -22.10 -16.52 -21.71
C LEU A 350 -22.31 -18.00 -21.32
N ASP A 351 -21.97 -18.37 -20.09
CA ASP A 351 -22.22 -19.71 -19.57
C ASP A 351 -23.72 -19.95 -19.36
N LEU A 352 -24.48 -18.97 -18.86
CA LEU A 352 -25.93 -19.03 -18.73
C LEU A 352 -26.60 -19.11 -20.10
N GLU A 353 -26.11 -18.35 -21.08
CA GLU A 353 -26.62 -18.41 -22.45
C GLU A 353 -26.38 -19.80 -23.09
N ALA A 354 -25.17 -20.32 -22.94
CA ALA A 354 -24.77 -21.59 -23.59
C ALA A 354 -25.32 -22.85 -22.90
N ASP A 355 -25.56 -22.83 -21.63
CA ASP A 355 -25.97 -23.99 -20.83
C ASP A 355 -27.48 -23.97 -20.48
N ASP A 356 -28.06 -22.77 -20.21
CA ASP A 356 -29.47 -22.60 -19.83
C ASP A 356 -30.33 -21.96 -20.93
N GLY A 357 -29.74 -21.52 -22.04
CA GLY A 357 -30.44 -20.90 -23.17
C GLY A 357 -31.03 -19.52 -22.85
N VAL A 358 -30.54 -18.85 -21.80
CA VAL A 358 -31.01 -17.51 -21.42
C VAL A 358 -30.29 -16.46 -22.26
N VAL A 359 -30.96 -15.99 -23.32
CA VAL A 359 -30.43 -14.97 -24.23
C VAL A 359 -30.89 -13.58 -23.76
N ASP A 360 -29.93 -12.68 -23.53
CA ASP A 360 -30.24 -11.27 -23.32
C ASP A 360 -30.40 -10.59 -24.71
N ALA A 361 -31.59 -10.06 -24.97
CA ALA A 361 -31.91 -9.43 -26.26
C ALA A 361 -31.19 -8.06 -26.45
N PHE A 362 -30.58 -7.49 -25.43
CA PHE A 362 -30.01 -6.15 -25.44
C PHE A 362 -28.47 -6.14 -25.41
N SER A 363 -27.82 -7.25 -25.07
CA SER A 363 -26.38 -7.34 -24.89
C SER A 363 -25.75 -8.41 -25.77
N ASP A 364 -24.76 -8.04 -26.57
CA ASP A 364 -23.92 -8.97 -27.32
C ASP A 364 -22.67 -9.29 -26.49
N PHE A 365 -22.77 -10.31 -25.64
CA PHE A 365 -21.70 -10.71 -24.73
C PHE A 365 -20.45 -11.22 -25.46
N HIS A 366 -20.58 -11.76 -26.68
CA HIS A 366 -19.42 -12.19 -27.48
C HIS A 366 -18.59 -11.00 -27.98
N LYS A 367 -19.25 -9.92 -28.36
CA LYS A 367 -18.58 -8.69 -28.74
C LYS A 367 -17.91 -8.03 -27.54
N GLU A 368 -18.64 -7.97 -26.41
CA GLU A 368 -18.08 -7.45 -25.18
C GLU A 368 -16.88 -8.25 -24.65
N GLU A 369 -16.91 -9.59 -24.76
CA GLU A 369 -15.79 -10.46 -24.43
C GLU A 369 -14.53 -10.02 -25.20
N LYS A 370 -14.65 -9.88 -26.52
CA LYS A 370 -13.54 -9.49 -27.38
C LYS A 370 -13.00 -8.09 -27.05
N ASP A 371 -13.91 -7.13 -26.88
CA ASP A 371 -13.54 -5.75 -26.53
C ASP A 371 -12.78 -5.69 -25.17
N VAL A 372 -13.18 -6.49 -24.19
CA VAL A 372 -12.51 -6.56 -22.89
C VAL A 372 -11.18 -7.33 -22.98
N GLU A 373 -11.08 -8.37 -23.81
CA GLU A 373 -9.81 -9.07 -24.04
C GLU A 373 -8.76 -8.12 -24.67
N GLU A 374 -9.16 -7.30 -25.65
CA GLU A 374 -8.28 -6.29 -26.24
C GLU A 374 -7.83 -5.24 -25.18
N GLN A 375 -8.75 -4.77 -24.35
CA GLN A 375 -8.41 -3.86 -23.24
C GLN A 375 -7.48 -4.51 -22.22
N LEU A 376 -7.69 -5.79 -21.88
CA LEU A 376 -6.82 -6.56 -21.00
C LEU A 376 -5.39 -6.69 -21.55
N ALA A 377 -5.25 -6.91 -22.85
CA ALA A 377 -3.93 -6.97 -23.49
C ALA A 377 -3.19 -5.63 -23.37
N VAL A 378 -3.88 -4.52 -23.66
CA VAL A 378 -3.31 -3.17 -23.55
C VAL A 378 -2.92 -2.84 -22.11
N ILE A 379 -3.81 -3.10 -21.13
CA ILE A 379 -3.52 -2.77 -19.73
C ILE A 379 -2.39 -3.64 -19.16
N THR A 380 -2.32 -4.91 -19.57
CA THR A 380 -1.23 -5.82 -19.19
C THR A 380 0.12 -5.28 -19.63
N GLY A 381 0.23 -4.78 -20.87
CA GLY A 381 1.45 -4.11 -21.35
C GLY A 381 1.78 -2.84 -20.56
N ARG A 382 0.78 -2.02 -20.22
CA ARG A 382 0.98 -0.81 -19.40
C ARG A 382 1.46 -1.14 -17.98
N VAL A 383 0.92 -2.18 -17.35
CA VAL A 383 1.36 -2.62 -16.02
C VAL A 383 2.80 -3.12 -16.05
N LYS A 384 3.19 -3.91 -17.08
CA LYS A 384 4.58 -4.34 -17.25
C LYS A 384 5.51 -3.16 -17.38
N GLY A 385 5.24 -2.22 -18.30
CA GLY A 385 6.07 -1.02 -18.48
C GLY A 385 6.12 -0.14 -17.22
N ALA A 386 5.03 -0.04 -16.45
CA ALA A 386 5.03 0.69 -15.18
C ALA A 386 5.90 0.01 -14.10
N ILE A 387 5.93 -1.33 -14.06
CA ILE A 387 6.82 -2.11 -13.19
C ILE A 387 8.29 -1.83 -13.55
N GLU A 388 8.63 -1.89 -14.83
CA GLU A 388 9.99 -1.63 -15.34
C GLU A 388 10.46 -0.21 -15.01
N LEU A 389 9.60 0.78 -15.24
CA LEU A 389 9.88 2.18 -14.89
C LEU A 389 10.10 2.37 -13.39
N LEU A 390 9.32 1.69 -12.55
CA LEU A 390 9.49 1.78 -11.10
C LEU A 390 10.81 1.16 -10.65
N ILE A 391 11.20 0.02 -11.21
CA ILE A 391 12.49 -0.63 -10.91
C ILE A 391 13.64 0.26 -11.36
N GLN A 392 13.55 0.84 -12.54
CA GLN A 392 14.55 1.77 -13.05
C GLN A 392 14.69 3.00 -12.14
N SER A 393 13.57 3.57 -11.69
CA SER A 393 13.60 4.71 -10.76
C SER A 393 14.24 4.35 -9.41
N LEU A 394 14.04 3.13 -8.91
CA LEU A 394 14.72 2.64 -7.70
C LEU A 394 16.23 2.48 -7.91
N GLN A 395 16.66 2.00 -9.08
CA GLN A 395 18.07 1.88 -9.44
C GLN A 395 18.75 3.25 -9.55
N ASP A 396 18.07 4.23 -10.16
CA ASP A 396 18.57 5.60 -10.27
C ASP A 396 18.74 6.24 -8.88
N ILE A 397 17.77 6.02 -7.97
CA ILE A 397 17.83 6.52 -6.59
C ILE A 397 18.97 5.88 -5.80
N ASP A 398 19.24 4.58 -6.00
CA ASP A 398 20.34 3.90 -5.33
C ASP A 398 21.71 4.42 -5.78
N GLN A 399 21.82 4.85 -7.04
CA GLN A 399 23.05 5.45 -7.60
C GLN A 399 23.25 6.91 -7.18
N GLU A 400 22.19 7.63 -6.78
CA GLU A 400 22.31 9.00 -6.29
C GLU A 400 23.16 9.04 -5.01
N LYS A 401 24.16 9.91 -4.97
CA LYS A 401 24.93 10.15 -3.75
C LYS A 401 24.03 10.77 -2.69
N ASP A 402 24.09 10.21 -1.52
CA ASP A 402 23.32 10.68 -0.38
C ASP A 402 24.03 11.91 0.24
N ASP A 403 23.50 13.10 -0.07
CA ASP A 403 24.03 14.39 0.44
C ASP A 403 23.69 14.65 1.93
N ARG A 404 23.13 13.64 2.65
CA ARG A 404 22.70 13.77 4.05
C ARG A 404 23.81 13.90 5.08
N TYR A 405 25.07 13.81 4.67
CA TYR A 405 26.21 13.89 5.60
C TYR A 405 26.33 15.27 6.28
N ASP A 406 25.86 16.36 5.63
CA ASP A 406 26.04 17.71 6.17
C ASP A 406 25.09 18.05 7.33
N VAL A 407 23.88 17.47 7.37
CA VAL A 407 22.88 17.74 8.43
C VAL A 407 23.23 17.02 9.74
N ALA A 408 23.95 15.91 9.67
CA ALA A 408 24.36 15.15 10.85
C ALA A 408 25.47 15.85 11.65
N LEU A 409 26.25 16.70 11.02
CA LEU A 409 27.36 17.43 11.67
C LEU A 409 26.86 18.46 12.68
N ASP A 410 25.78 19.19 12.38
CA ASP A 410 25.20 20.19 13.31
C ASP A 410 24.56 19.56 14.56
N ALA A 411 24.03 18.32 14.42
CA ALA A 411 23.41 17.60 15.54
C ALA A 411 24.42 16.88 16.46
N MET A 412 25.68 16.72 16.03
CA MET A 412 26.73 16.05 16.84
C MET A 412 27.19 16.89 18.05
N PHE A 413 26.85 18.16 18.08
CA PHE A 413 27.25 19.06 19.19
C PHE A 413 26.26 19.08 20.35
N ASP A 414 25.07 18.46 20.21
CA ASP A 414 24.07 18.40 21.28
C ASP A 414 23.80 16.91 21.65
N GLU A 415 24.39 16.51 22.80
CA GLU A 415 24.25 15.13 23.32
C GLU A 415 22.80 14.72 23.63
N THR A 416 21.88 15.69 23.72
CA THR A 416 20.46 15.46 24.04
C THR A 416 19.58 15.37 22.78
N ALA A 417 20.10 15.77 21.61
CA ALA A 417 19.34 15.83 20.39
C ALA A 417 19.06 14.41 19.82
N TYR A 418 17.85 14.21 19.34
CA TYR A 418 17.52 13.02 18.56
C TYR A 418 18.24 13.05 17.22
N ILE A 419 19.00 12.02 16.94
CA ILE A 419 19.68 11.82 15.65
C ILE A 419 18.99 10.64 14.96
N PRO A 420 18.24 10.88 13.86
CA PRO A 420 17.62 9.79 13.11
C PRO A 420 18.69 8.82 12.59
N GLN A 421 18.50 7.54 12.86
CA GLN A 421 19.35 6.51 12.26
C GLN A 421 18.96 6.37 10.79
N LYS A 422 19.97 6.38 9.91
CA LYS A 422 19.74 6.05 8.50
C LYS A 422 19.24 4.62 8.41
N MET A 423 18.00 4.47 7.96
CA MET A 423 17.41 3.15 7.74
C MET A 423 18.01 2.49 6.48
N SER A 424 17.55 1.34 6.16
CA SER A 424 18.06 0.50 5.07
C SER A 424 18.17 1.27 3.75
N ARG A 425 19.21 0.95 2.97
CA ARG A 425 19.36 1.45 1.59
C ARG A 425 18.39 0.73 0.66
N VAL A 426 18.02 1.39 -0.42
CA VAL A 426 17.15 0.85 -1.49
C VAL A 426 17.77 -0.41 -2.13
N ASP A 427 19.12 -0.58 -2.06
CA ASP A 427 19.84 -1.76 -2.53
C ASP A 427 19.26 -3.07 -1.99
N ARG A 428 18.80 -3.10 -0.73
CA ARG A 428 18.17 -4.29 -0.14
C ARG A 428 16.83 -4.65 -0.80
N LEU A 429 16.03 -3.63 -1.14
CA LEU A 429 14.80 -3.86 -1.90
C LEU A 429 15.14 -4.36 -3.30
N LEU A 430 16.09 -3.72 -3.98
CA LEU A 430 16.55 -4.14 -5.31
C LEU A 430 17.11 -5.57 -5.31
N MET A 431 17.91 -5.95 -4.33
CA MET A 431 18.41 -7.33 -4.19
C MET A 431 17.27 -8.35 -4.02
N LYS A 432 16.20 -8.00 -3.29
CA LYS A 432 15.04 -8.89 -3.14
C LYS A 432 14.25 -9.00 -4.43
N LEU A 433 14.12 -7.92 -5.18
CA LEU A 433 13.43 -7.90 -6.46
C LEU A 433 14.20 -8.67 -7.53
N ASP A 434 15.53 -8.61 -7.52
CA ASP A 434 16.41 -9.32 -8.46
C ASP A 434 16.53 -10.82 -8.14
N PHE A 435 16.48 -11.19 -6.85
CA PHE A 435 16.63 -12.57 -6.38
C PHE A 435 15.62 -13.55 -7.00
N GLY A 436 14.47 -13.06 -7.45
CA GLY A 436 13.45 -13.87 -8.11
C GLY A 436 13.67 -14.11 -9.60
N GLY A 437 14.60 -13.42 -10.28
CA GLY A 437 14.79 -13.48 -11.74
C GLY A 437 13.50 -13.18 -12.55
N TRP A 438 12.48 -12.63 -11.90
CA TRP A 438 11.16 -12.41 -12.51
C TRP A 438 11.21 -11.38 -13.62
N PHE A 439 12.11 -10.42 -13.50
CA PHE A 439 12.19 -9.29 -14.42
C PHE A 439 13.18 -9.56 -15.57
N ASP A 440 14.14 -10.44 -15.37
CA ASP A 440 15.11 -10.85 -16.42
C ASP A 440 14.56 -11.95 -17.34
N ALA A 441 13.68 -12.82 -16.83
CA ALA A 441 13.08 -13.90 -17.61
C ALA A 441 12.21 -13.41 -18.79
N ASN A 442 11.72 -12.17 -18.75
CA ASN A 442 10.94 -11.59 -19.84
C ASN A 442 11.79 -10.98 -20.99
N LYS A 443 13.08 -10.70 -20.76
CA LYS A 443 13.97 -10.20 -21.83
C LYS A 443 14.39 -11.30 -22.82
N GLY A 444 14.35 -12.55 -22.40
CA GLY A 444 14.75 -13.69 -23.23
C GLY A 444 13.70 -14.14 -24.27
N ASP A 445 12.41 -13.83 -24.04
CA ASP A 445 11.35 -14.27 -24.96
C ASP A 445 11.10 -13.29 -26.12
N GLU A 446 11.47 -12.01 -25.99
CA GLU A 446 11.37 -11.06 -27.10
C GLU A 446 12.50 -11.22 -28.14
N ASP A 447 13.71 -11.57 -27.72
CA ASP A 447 14.84 -11.79 -28.62
C ASP A 447 14.76 -13.10 -29.43
N ASN A 448 14.02 -14.11 -28.93
CA ASN A 448 13.83 -15.36 -29.70
C ASN A 448 12.73 -15.28 -30.76
N ASN A 449 11.77 -14.35 -30.63
CA ASN A 449 10.69 -14.21 -31.63
C ASN A 449 11.13 -13.46 -32.89
N ASP A 450 12.18 -12.66 -32.80
CA ASP A 450 12.75 -11.92 -33.95
C ASP A 450 13.71 -12.78 -34.80
N HIS A 451 14.21 -13.89 -34.24
CA HIS A 451 15.09 -14.81 -34.99
C HIS A 451 14.34 -15.91 -35.77
N GLU A 452 13.14 -16.33 -35.31
CA GLU A 452 12.36 -17.33 -36.05
C GLU A 452 11.68 -16.79 -37.31
N ASN A 453 11.46 -15.48 -37.42
CA ASN A 453 10.84 -14.88 -38.60
C ASN A 453 11.81 -14.54 -39.74
N ASN A 454 13.12 -14.65 -39.53
CA ASN A 454 14.11 -14.35 -40.58
C ASN A 454 14.61 -15.59 -41.33
N ASP A 455 14.33 -16.82 -40.85
CA ASP A 455 14.82 -18.04 -41.50
C ASP A 455 13.80 -18.65 -42.50
N GLU A 456 12.54 -18.16 -42.56
CA GLU A 456 11.53 -18.64 -43.54
C GLU A 456 11.52 -17.86 -44.89
N GLU A 457 12.30 -16.80 -45.08
CA GLU A 457 12.36 -16.05 -46.36
C GLU A 457 13.53 -16.44 -47.28
N LEU A 458 14.32 -17.48 -46.99
CA LEU A 458 15.48 -17.86 -47.79
C LEU A 458 15.34 -19.19 -48.54
N ASP A 459 14.19 -19.87 -48.50
CA ASP A 459 13.92 -21.08 -49.27
C ASP A 459 12.62 -20.96 -50.14
N ASN A 460 12.64 -20.04 -51.15
CA ASN A 460 11.77 -20.10 -52.30
C ASN A 460 12.42 -19.48 -53.55
#